data_f3a5ba70b6bc4c3ae1b953fb8f40d7c4
#
_entry.id   f3a5ba70b6bc4c3ae1b953fb8f40d7c4
#
_cell.length_a   1.000
_cell.length_b   1.000
_cell.length_c   1.000
_cell.angle_alpha   90.00
_cell.angle_beta   90.00
_cell.angle_gamma   90.00
#
_symmetry.space_group_name_H-M   'P 1'
#
loop_
_entity.id
_entity.type
_entity.pdbx_description
1 polymer ?
#
loop_
_entity_poly.entity_id
_entity_poly.type
_entity_poly.pdbx_seq_one_letter_code
_entity_poly.pdbx_strand_id
1 'polypeptide(L)'
;MNMKNIIKNKQKELMQGMIALILCMALFCSAAVSGENDGSGWKMRHDGQKYEKTGTDGQVQIPLYAGILAEFRTNEMKILADNQEILAKAAERAAEEAAHPEQGVYTFLQGPKSWTEGRAWSGEWSNQYVRGNYFGNFGCGLCCMANIYCTLTEYTCSPWDMYEYARQVSGYAPSRKIGAIGWADMKVTLRKSGFDCTLNTKPESYEEFQQEIAASQMAVVLVSSRDDDTYWKKTGGHYVSISLYDASSDRVFLGDPADPDGNRSWISLRYVYDALKTVSQYQYLLVQDYAEEQNQWMHDGITDAWGGM
;
A
#
# COMPACT_ATOMS: atom_id res chain seq x y z
N MET A 1 -0.83 -9.54 8.42
CA MET A 1 -0.76 -10.74 7.53
C MET A 1 0.21 -10.39 6.41
N ASN A 2 1.30 -11.15 6.25
CA ASN A 2 2.44 -10.79 5.38
C ASN A 2 1.97 -10.73 3.91
N MET A 3 2.28 -9.65 3.19
CA MET A 3 1.93 -9.42 1.77
C MET A 3 2.27 -10.62 0.87
N LYS A 4 3.36 -11.34 1.17
CA LYS A 4 3.68 -12.64 0.53
C LYS A 4 2.58 -13.70 0.72
N ASN A 5 1.87 -13.68 1.84
CA ASN A 5 0.76 -14.61 2.08
C ASN A 5 -0.52 -14.19 1.36
N ILE A 6 -0.77 -12.90 1.18
CA ILE A 6 -1.91 -12.38 0.41
C ILE A 6 -1.73 -12.70 -1.07
N ILE A 7 -0.55 -12.44 -1.62
CA ILE A 7 -0.21 -12.77 -3.02
C ILE A 7 -0.32 -14.28 -3.24
N LYS A 8 0.21 -15.09 -2.30
CA LYS A 8 0.16 -16.56 -2.39
C LYS A 8 -1.28 -17.09 -2.28
N ASN A 9 -2.12 -16.48 -1.45
CA ASN A 9 -3.54 -16.86 -1.34
C ASN A 9 -4.33 -16.42 -2.57
N LYS A 10 -4.16 -15.18 -3.07
CA LYS A 10 -4.79 -14.72 -4.33
C LYS A 10 -4.34 -15.56 -5.53
N GLN A 11 -3.05 -15.92 -5.63
CA GLN A 11 -2.57 -16.84 -6.67
C GLN A 11 -3.19 -18.23 -6.55
N LYS A 12 -3.38 -18.73 -5.33
CA LYS A 12 -4.01 -20.04 -5.09
C LYS A 12 -5.50 -20.01 -5.46
N GLU A 13 -6.21 -18.95 -5.15
CA GLU A 13 -7.62 -18.76 -5.52
C GLU A 13 -7.79 -18.59 -7.04
N LEU A 14 -6.91 -17.83 -7.70
CA LEU A 14 -6.90 -17.70 -9.15
C LEU A 14 -6.62 -19.05 -9.84
N MET A 15 -5.66 -19.82 -9.32
CA MET A 15 -5.33 -21.15 -9.85
C MET A 15 -6.48 -22.14 -9.63
N GLN A 16 -7.16 -22.08 -8.47
CA GLN A 16 -8.35 -22.92 -8.22
C GLN A 16 -9.51 -22.55 -9.12
N GLY A 17 -9.74 -21.25 -9.36
CA GLY A 17 -10.74 -20.76 -10.31
C GLY A 17 -10.46 -21.20 -11.74
N MET A 18 -9.21 -21.12 -12.19
CA MET A 18 -8.78 -21.62 -13.51
C MET A 18 -8.94 -23.13 -13.65
N ILE A 19 -8.58 -23.92 -12.64
CA ILE A 19 -8.76 -25.38 -12.64
C ILE A 19 -10.24 -25.76 -12.69
N ALA A 20 -11.10 -25.05 -11.95
CA ALA A 20 -12.55 -25.25 -11.99
C ALA A 20 -13.14 -24.91 -13.36
N LEU A 21 -12.67 -23.84 -14.01
CA LEU A 21 -13.09 -23.45 -15.35
C LEU A 21 -12.66 -24.49 -16.42
N ILE A 22 -11.42 -24.99 -16.32
CA ILE A 22 -10.89 -26.06 -17.21
C ILE A 22 -11.65 -27.36 -17.01
N LEU A 23 -11.98 -27.74 -15.78
CA LEU A 23 -12.79 -28.92 -15.48
C LEU A 23 -14.24 -28.79 -15.98
N CYS A 24 -14.86 -27.60 -15.84
CA CYS A 24 -16.17 -27.34 -16.43
C CYS A 24 -16.13 -27.44 -17.96
N MET A 25 -15.12 -26.83 -18.61
CA MET A 25 -14.96 -26.93 -20.07
C MET A 25 -14.73 -28.40 -20.54
N ALA A 26 -13.93 -29.14 -19.80
CA ALA A 26 -13.70 -30.59 -20.12
C ALA A 26 -14.97 -31.43 -19.98
N LEU A 27 -15.80 -31.13 -18.96
CA LEU A 27 -17.09 -31.78 -18.76
C LEU A 27 -18.10 -31.42 -19.85
N PHE A 28 -18.12 -30.17 -20.32
CA PHE A 28 -18.94 -29.73 -21.44
C PHE A 28 -18.50 -30.33 -22.76
N CYS A 29 -17.18 -30.48 -23.01
CA CYS A 29 -16.65 -31.13 -24.21
C CYS A 29 -16.93 -32.65 -24.22
N SER A 30 -16.89 -33.35 -23.08
CA SER A 30 -17.20 -34.76 -22.99
C SER A 30 -18.71 -35.04 -23.16
N ALA A 31 -19.58 -34.17 -22.70
CA ALA A 31 -21.03 -34.29 -22.91
C ALA A 31 -21.43 -34.07 -24.36
N ALA A 32 -20.65 -33.31 -25.15
CA ALA A 32 -20.93 -33.05 -26.56
C ALA A 32 -20.52 -34.25 -27.48
N VAL A 33 -19.78 -35.23 -26.97
CA VAL A 33 -19.27 -36.38 -27.76
C VAL A 33 -20.05 -37.69 -27.47
N SER A 34 -20.83 -37.76 -26.38
CA SER A 34 -21.68 -38.93 -26.08
C SER A 34 -23.11 -38.70 -26.57
N GLY A 35 -23.26 -38.53 -27.88
CA GLY A 35 -24.57 -38.65 -28.53
C GLY A 35 -24.95 -40.14 -28.59
N GLU A 36 -25.90 -40.55 -27.74
CA GLU A 36 -26.52 -41.87 -27.85
C GLU A 36 -27.07 -42.07 -29.22
N ASN A 37 -26.64 -43.12 -29.88
CA ASN A 37 -27.13 -43.57 -31.19
C ASN A 37 -28.41 -44.39 -30.93
N ASP A 38 -29.59 -43.79 -31.07
CA ASP A 38 -30.90 -44.42 -30.85
C ASP A 38 -31.28 -45.39 -31.99
N GLY A 39 -30.36 -45.71 -32.90
CA GLY A 39 -30.58 -46.58 -34.04
C GLY A 39 -31.51 -45.98 -35.11
N SER A 40 -32.09 -44.80 -34.97
CA SER A 40 -33.01 -44.18 -35.88
C SER A 40 -32.37 -43.41 -37.04
N GLY A 41 -31.05 -43.26 -36.99
CA GLY A 41 -30.29 -42.49 -37.98
C GLY A 41 -30.48 -40.96 -37.92
N TRP A 42 -31.09 -40.44 -36.85
CA TRP A 42 -31.30 -39.01 -36.60
C TRP A 42 -30.37 -38.49 -35.54
N LYS A 43 -29.88 -37.29 -35.70
CA LYS A 43 -29.18 -36.54 -34.65
C LYS A 43 -30.02 -35.41 -34.08
N MET A 44 -30.08 -35.30 -32.79
CA MET A 44 -30.79 -34.23 -32.10
C MET A 44 -29.94 -32.95 -32.00
N ARG A 45 -30.53 -31.79 -32.29
CA ARG A 45 -29.93 -30.48 -31.96
C ARG A 45 -30.02 -30.24 -30.49
N HIS A 46 -29.15 -29.39 -29.98
CA HIS A 46 -29.19 -28.90 -28.59
C HIS A 46 -30.47 -28.18 -28.21
N ASP A 47 -31.24 -27.70 -29.22
CA ASP A 47 -32.56 -27.08 -29.10
C ASP A 47 -33.74 -28.03 -29.24
N GLY A 48 -33.48 -29.36 -29.35
CA GLY A 48 -34.54 -30.36 -29.43
C GLY A 48 -35.16 -30.59 -30.84
N GLN A 49 -34.66 -29.94 -31.88
CA GLN A 49 -35.17 -30.15 -33.25
C GLN A 49 -34.38 -31.25 -33.94
N LYS A 50 -35.10 -32.14 -34.67
CA LYS A 50 -34.48 -33.22 -35.49
C LYS A 50 -33.97 -32.67 -36.82
N TYR A 51 -32.81 -33.12 -37.26
CA TYR A 51 -32.32 -32.84 -38.60
C TYR A 51 -32.89 -33.84 -39.60
N GLU A 52 -33.30 -33.32 -40.75
CA GLU A 52 -33.70 -34.17 -41.87
C GLU A 52 -32.48 -34.87 -42.50
N LYS A 53 -32.61 -36.13 -42.84
CA LYS A 53 -31.56 -36.92 -43.48
C LYS A 53 -31.49 -36.54 -44.95
N THR A 54 -30.53 -35.68 -45.33
CA THR A 54 -30.31 -35.34 -46.74
C THR A 54 -29.16 -36.19 -47.28
N GLY A 55 -29.46 -37.08 -48.21
CA GLY A 55 -28.50 -37.73 -49.08
C GLY A 55 -28.19 -39.20 -48.77
N THR A 56 -28.08 -39.99 -49.81
CA THR A 56 -27.86 -41.46 -49.84
C THR A 56 -26.43 -41.92 -49.58
N ASP A 57 -25.45 -41.02 -49.33
CA ASP A 57 -24.03 -41.37 -49.31
C ASP A 57 -23.31 -41.26 -47.96
N GLY A 58 -24.04 -41.10 -46.86
CA GLY A 58 -23.42 -41.23 -45.50
C GLY A 58 -22.31 -40.25 -45.15
N GLN A 59 -21.93 -39.32 -46.04
CA GLN A 59 -20.98 -38.24 -45.73
C GLN A 59 -21.75 -36.97 -45.30
N VAL A 60 -21.85 -36.79 -44.00
CA VAL A 60 -22.18 -35.49 -43.46
C VAL A 60 -21.00 -34.54 -43.76
N GLN A 61 -21.14 -33.69 -44.76
CA GLN A 61 -20.17 -32.60 -44.92
C GLN A 61 -20.24 -31.72 -43.69
N ILE A 62 -19.15 -31.64 -42.95
CA ILE A 62 -18.98 -30.79 -41.76
C ILE A 62 -18.04 -29.62 -42.07
N PRO A 63 -18.34 -28.69 -43.01
CA PRO A 63 -17.55 -27.49 -43.17
C PRO A 63 -17.85 -26.49 -42.07
N LEU A 64 -19.10 -26.46 -41.56
CA LEU A 64 -19.56 -25.51 -40.56
C LEU A 64 -18.94 -25.75 -39.17
N TYR A 65 -18.84 -27.02 -38.76
CA TYR A 65 -18.24 -27.42 -37.49
C TYR A 65 -16.73 -27.17 -37.43
N ALA A 66 -16.02 -27.43 -38.53
CA ALA A 66 -14.59 -27.17 -38.61
C ALA A 66 -14.26 -25.67 -38.53
N GLY A 67 -15.08 -24.82 -39.14
CA GLY A 67 -14.94 -23.34 -39.04
C GLY A 67 -15.22 -22.83 -37.62
N ILE A 68 -16.30 -23.27 -36.99
CA ILE A 68 -16.65 -22.88 -35.61
C ILE A 68 -15.57 -23.33 -34.61
N LEU A 69 -15.05 -24.56 -34.73
CA LEU A 69 -13.97 -25.05 -33.88
C LEU A 69 -12.65 -24.32 -34.11
N ALA A 70 -12.34 -23.95 -35.35
CA ALA A 70 -11.16 -23.16 -35.67
C ALA A 70 -11.26 -21.72 -35.07
N GLU A 71 -12.42 -21.09 -35.18
CA GLU A 71 -12.67 -19.77 -34.59
C GLU A 71 -12.64 -19.82 -33.06
N PHE A 72 -13.21 -20.87 -32.46
CA PHE A 72 -13.18 -21.06 -31.02
C PHE A 72 -11.72 -21.24 -30.51
N ARG A 73 -10.92 -22.07 -31.17
CA ARG A 73 -9.50 -22.25 -30.85
C ARG A 73 -8.68 -20.97 -31.04
N THR A 74 -8.99 -20.19 -32.07
CA THR A 74 -8.32 -18.90 -32.30
C THR A 74 -8.64 -17.91 -31.19
N ASN A 75 -9.89 -17.85 -30.73
CA ASN A 75 -10.30 -16.99 -29.62
C ASN A 75 -9.71 -17.46 -28.29
N GLU A 76 -9.66 -18.77 -28.02
CA GLU A 76 -8.97 -19.31 -26.83
C GLU A 76 -7.47 -18.96 -26.84
N MET A 77 -6.79 -19.13 -27.96
CA MET A 77 -5.38 -18.78 -28.11
C MET A 77 -5.13 -17.29 -27.89
N LYS A 78 -6.06 -16.44 -28.37
CA LYS A 78 -5.98 -14.99 -28.16
C LYS A 78 -6.19 -14.64 -26.68
N ILE A 79 -7.18 -15.19 -26.00
CA ILE A 79 -7.41 -15.00 -24.58
C ILE A 79 -6.21 -15.45 -23.73
N LEU A 80 -5.60 -16.58 -24.09
CA LEU A 80 -4.39 -17.06 -23.43
C LEU A 80 -3.20 -16.13 -23.64
N ALA A 81 -3.03 -15.60 -24.85
CA ALA A 81 -1.96 -14.63 -25.15
C ALA A 81 -2.17 -13.30 -24.41
N ASP A 82 -3.40 -12.78 -24.40
CA ASP A 82 -3.76 -11.54 -23.67
C ASP A 82 -3.53 -11.72 -22.16
N ASN A 83 -3.90 -12.87 -21.60
CA ASN A 83 -3.64 -13.20 -20.19
C ASN A 83 -2.15 -13.32 -19.87
N GLN A 84 -1.35 -13.90 -20.77
CA GLN A 84 0.11 -13.96 -20.60
C GLN A 84 0.75 -12.58 -20.63
N GLU A 85 0.28 -11.69 -21.49
CA GLU A 85 0.75 -10.30 -21.54
C GLU A 85 0.39 -9.53 -20.27
N ILE A 86 -0.83 -9.71 -19.76
CA ILE A 86 -1.27 -9.12 -18.48
C ILE A 86 -0.41 -9.61 -17.32
N LEU A 87 -0.15 -10.91 -17.25
CA LEU A 87 0.70 -11.52 -16.22
C LEU A 87 2.16 -11.05 -16.32
N ALA A 88 2.68 -10.92 -17.55
CA ALA A 88 4.03 -10.40 -17.77
C ALA A 88 4.15 -8.93 -17.31
N LYS A 89 3.20 -8.08 -17.66
CA LYS A 89 3.15 -6.68 -17.20
C LYS A 89 2.99 -6.57 -15.68
N ALA A 90 2.20 -7.44 -15.08
CA ALA A 90 2.05 -7.47 -13.62
C ALA A 90 3.36 -7.91 -12.93
N ALA A 91 4.07 -8.89 -13.50
CA ALA A 91 5.37 -9.32 -12.99
C ALA A 91 6.45 -8.24 -13.15
N GLU A 92 6.45 -7.51 -14.27
CA GLU A 92 7.36 -6.39 -14.51
C GLU A 92 7.11 -5.26 -13.50
N ARG A 93 5.85 -4.86 -13.29
CA ARG A 93 5.50 -3.86 -12.26
C ARG A 93 5.91 -4.32 -10.86
N ALA A 94 5.65 -5.57 -10.51
CA ALA A 94 6.05 -6.11 -9.21
C ALA A 94 7.58 -6.14 -9.03
N ALA A 95 8.33 -6.38 -10.10
CA ALA A 95 9.79 -6.30 -10.09
C ALA A 95 10.30 -4.86 -9.96
N GLU A 96 9.66 -3.90 -10.63
CA GLU A 96 9.97 -2.48 -10.52
C GLU A 96 9.66 -1.94 -9.11
N GLU A 97 8.48 -2.26 -8.57
CA GLU A 97 8.12 -1.94 -7.18
C GLU A 97 9.09 -2.56 -6.16
N ALA A 98 9.58 -3.77 -6.41
CA ALA A 98 10.57 -4.42 -5.56
C ALA A 98 11.96 -3.80 -5.68
N ALA A 99 12.31 -3.23 -6.85
CA ALA A 99 13.59 -2.54 -7.08
C ALA A 99 13.60 -1.13 -6.47
N HIS A 100 12.44 -0.47 -6.41
CA HIS A 100 12.27 0.90 -5.93
C HIS A 100 11.15 1.02 -4.89
N PRO A 101 11.24 0.32 -3.74
CA PRO A 101 10.18 0.30 -2.74
C PRO A 101 9.90 1.70 -2.14
N GLU A 102 10.86 2.61 -2.23
CA GLU A 102 10.72 4.00 -1.76
C GLU A 102 9.72 4.82 -2.58
N GLN A 103 9.38 4.43 -3.82
CA GLN A 103 8.41 5.14 -4.64
C GLN A 103 7.00 5.11 -4.02
N GLY A 104 6.63 4.01 -3.36
CA GLY A 104 5.36 3.87 -2.65
C GLY A 104 5.29 4.56 -1.29
N VAL A 105 6.39 5.16 -0.80
CA VAL A 105 6.42 5.78 0.54
C VAL A 105 6.03 7.25 0.46
N TYR A 106 5.02 7.63 1.24
CA TYR A 106 4.60 9.02 1.41
C TYR A 106 5.48 9.74 2.43
N THR A 107 5.83 11.00 2.14
CA THR A 107 6.76 11.80 2.98
C THR A 107 6.44 13.29 2.94
N PHE A 108 5.29 13.67 3.51
CA PHE A 108 4.79 15.03 3.46
C PHE A 108 5.68 16.04 4.19
N LEU A 109 5.86 17.22 3.58
CA LEU A 109 6.57 18.36 4.15
C LEU A 109 5.61 19.29 4.90
N GLN A 110 6.03 19.80 6.05
CA GLN A 110 5.21 20.68 6.91
C GLN A 110 5.40 22.17 6.62
N GLY A 111 6.48 22.55 5.92
CA GLY A 111 6.93 23.93 5.82
C GLY A 111 6.25 24.73 4.70
N PRO A 112 5.76 25.97 4.98
CA PRO A 112 5.12 26.81 3.96
C PRO A 112 6.10 27.26 2.87
N LYS A 113 7.39 27.34 3.18
CA LYS A 113 8.41 27.68 2.18
C LYS A 113 8.48 26.60 1.09
N SER A 114 8.46 25.34 1.49
CA SER A 114 8.47 24.22 0.53
C SER A 114 7.26 24.28 -0.41
N TRP A 115 6.08 24.61 0.11
CA TRP A 115 4.87 24.81 -0.70
C TRP A 115 5.01 26.00 -1.66
N THR A 116 5.48 27.16 -1.16
CA THR A 116 5.67 28.35 -1.99
C THR A 116 6.70 28.12 -3.12
N GLU A 117 7.70 27.28 -2.86
CA GLU A 117 8.72 26.90 -3.85
C GLU A 117 8.26 25.76 -4.79
N GLY A 118 7.06 25.23 -4.63
CA GLY A 118 6.53 24.14 -5.47
C GLY A 118 7.26 22.82 -5.28
N ARG A 119 7.80 22.56 -4.08
CA ARG A 119 8.48 21.28 -3.79
C ARG A 119 7.48 20.12 -3.82
N ALA A 120 7.88 18.99 -4.37
CA ALA A 120 7.13 17.74 -4.22
C ALA A 120 6.88 17.45 -2.73
N TRP A 121 5.79 16.74 -2.44
CA TRP A 121 5.39 16.38 -1.07
C TRP A 121 5.01 17.58 -0.15
N SER A 122 5.03 18.81 -0.66
CA SER A 122 4.52 19.98 0.05
C SER A 122 3.07 20.26 -0.33
N GLY A 123 2.34 21.00 0.52
CA GLY A 123 0.95 21.33 0.25
C GLY A 123 0.42 22.51 1.05
N GLU A 124 -0.81 22.87 0.71
CA GLU A 124 -1.52 24.02 1.25
C GLU A 124 -1.75 23.93 2.76
N TRP A 125 -1.79 22.71 3.34
CA TRP A 125 -1.85 22.51 4.80
C TRP A 125 -0.81 23.29 5.56
N SER A 126 0.37 23.53 4.96
CA SER A 126 1.46 24.26 5.60
C SER A 126 1.13 25.72 5.94
N ASN A 127 0.12 26.30 5.29
CA ASN A 127 -0.36 27.67 5.51
C ASN A 127 -1.46 27.78 6.57
N GLN A 128 -1.92 26.65 7.11
CA GLN A 128 -3.03 26.65 8.07
C GLN A 128 -2.60 27.15 9.46
N TYR A 129 -3.55 27.77 10.15
CA TYR A 129 -3.37 28.30 11.51
C TYR A 129 -4.40 27.73 12.48
N VAL A 130 -3.93 27.33 13.66
CA VAL A 130 -4.78 26.89 14.76
C VAL A 130 -4.42 27.64 16.02
N ARG A 131 -5.37 28.42 16.62
CA ARG A 131 -5.18 29.13 17.87
C ARG A 131 -3.91 29.98 17.92
N GLY A 132 -3.57 30.63 16.81
CA GLY A 132 -2.40 31.50 16.68
C GLY A 132 -1.06 30.75 16.51
N ASN A 133 -1.09 29.48 16.28
CA ASN A 133 0.06 28.68 15.89
C ASN A 133 -0.11 28.18 14.44
N TYR A 134 0.90 28.30 13.62
CA TYR A 134 0.79 27.87 12.23
C TYR A 134 1.34 26.44 12.07
N PHE A 135 0.85 25.73 11.04
CA PHE A 135 1.09 24.32 10.84
C PHE A 135 2.59 23.97 10.81
N GLY A 136 3.41 24.80 10.16
CA GLY A 136 4.86 24.61 10.12
C GLY A 136 5.56 24.53 11.49
N ASN A 137 4.91 24.99 12.58
CA ASN A 137 5.47 24.90 13.94
C ASN A 137 5.08 23.63 14.68
N PHE A 138 3.97 22.97 14.30
CA PHE A 138 3.44 21.81 15.03
C PHE A 138 3.18 20.57 14.17
N GLY A 139 3.29 20.69 12.85
CA GLY A 139 2.83 19.68 11.89
C GLY A 139 3.67 18.42 11.77
N CYS A 140 4.90 18.37 12.31
CA CYS A 140 5.81 17.24 12.06
C CYS A 140 5.20 15.87 12.40
N GLY A 141 4.60 15.73 13.57
CA GLY A 141 3.96 14.47 13.97
C GLY A 141 2.73 14.13 13.12
N LEU A 142 2.00 15.14 12.65
CA LEU A 142 0.84 14.96 11.76
C LEU A 142 1.27 14.49 10.37
N CYS A 143 2.35 15.07 9.83
CA CYS A 143 2.97 14.59 8.58
C CYS A 143 3.43 13.12 8.73
N CYS A 144 4.09 12.78 9.85
CA CYS A 144 4.51 11.39 10.09
C CYS A 144 3.32 10.41 10.14
N MET A 145 2.21 10.79 10.80
CA MET A 145 1.00 9.94 10.83
C MET A 145 0.34 9.83 9.46
N ALA A 146 0.26 10.92 8.70
CA ALA A 146 -0.24 10.90 7.32
C ALA A 146 0.65 10.04 6.41
N ASN A 147 1.99 10.12 6.56
CA ASN A 147 2.94 9.26 5.87
C ASN A 147 2.65 7.76 6.14
N ILE A 148 2.44 7.38 7.40
CA ILE A 148 2.09 6.02 7.81
C ILE A 148 0.78 5.59 7.17
N TYR A 149 -0.26 6.42 7.28
CA TYR A 149 -1.59 6.12 6.77
C TYR A 149 -1.58 5.89 5.26
N CYS A 150 -1.01 6.81 4.48
CA CYS A 150 -0.96 6.71 3.03
C CYS A 150 0.01 5.62 2.52
N THR A 151 1.06 5.29 3.29
CA THR A 151 2.04 4.27 2.88
C THR A 151 1.55 2.85 3.16
N LEU A 152 0.86 2.64 4.28
CA LEU A 152 0.53 1.30 4.77
C LEU A 152 -0.93 0.88 4.50
N THR A 153 -1.74 1.77 3.92
CA THR A 153 -3.15 1.47 3.56
C THR A 153 -3.41 1.75 2.08
N GLU A 154 -4.60 1.41 1.62
CA GLU A 154 -5.10 1.79 0.29
C GLU A 154 -5.68 3.22 0.26
N TYR A 155 -5.76 3.87 1.42
CA TYR A 155 -6.34 5.19 1.60
C TYR A 155 -5.29 6.29 1.57
N THR A 156 -5.74 7.50 1.26
CA THR A 156 -4.87 8.68 1.24
C THR A 156 -5.46 9.81 2.10
N CYS A 157 -4.61 10.68 2.62
CA CYS A 157 -5.02 11.88 3.35
C CYS A 157 -3.93 12.95 3.28
N SER A 158 -4.30 14.22 3.43
CA SER A 158 -3.32 15.27 3.69
C SER A 158 -2.92 15.27 5.18
N PRO A 159 -1.80 15.91 5.53
CA PRO A 159 -1.48 16.20 6.94
C PRO A 159 -2.54 17.04 7.67
N TRP A 160 -3.34 17.85 6.94
CA TRP A 160 -4.46 18.58 7.52
C TRP A 160 -5.66 17.68 7.81
N ASP A 161 -6.00 16.76 6.91
CA ASP A 161 -7.02 15.74 7.16
C ASP A 161 -6.67 14.93 8.40
N MET A 162 -5.39 14.54 8.54
CA MET A 162 -4.87 13.84 9.72
C MET A 162 -4.99 14.69 10.99
N TYR A 163 -4.76 16.01 10.92
CA TYR A 163 -4.98 16.90 12.05
C TYR A 163 -6.46 16.92 12.47
N GLU A 164 -7.38 17.10 11.53
CA GLU A 164 -8.81 17.12 11.82
C GLU A 164 -9.28 15.82 12.45
N TYR A 165 -8.77 14.69 11.97
CA TYR A 165 -9.07 13.40 12.56
C TYR A 165 -8.47 13.25 13.97
N ALA A 166 -7.21 13.59 14.15
CA ALA A 166 -6.55 13.57 15.48
C ALA A 166 -7.32 14.42 16.49
N ARG A 167 -7.75 15.62 16.08
CA ARG A 167 -8.59 16.50 16.90
C ARG A 167 -9.88 15.84 17.34
N GLN A 168 -10.52 15.12 16.42
CA GLN A 168 -11.80 14.44 16.67
C GLN A 168 -11.64 13.27 17.66
N VAL A 169 -10.60 12.43 17.49
CA VAL A 169 -10.50 11.14 18.22
C VAL A 169 -9.68 11.22 19.50
N SER A 170 -8.73 12.17 19.60
CA SER A 170 -7.89 12.36 20.80
C SER A 170 -8.11 13.69 21.54
N GLY A 171 -8.79 14.64 20.89
CA GLY A 171 -8.96 15.99 21.42
C GLY A 171 -7.71 16.87 21.26
N TYR A 172 -6.71 16.44 20.51
CA TYR A 172 -5.50 17.24 20.24
C TYR A 172 -5.85 18.58 19.62
N ALA A 173 -5.31 19.65 20.21
CA ALA A 173 -5.45 21.00 19.68
C ALA A 173 -4.18 21.81 19.95
N PRO A 174 -3.40 22.13 18.90
CA PRO A 174 -2.21 22.95 19.07
C PRO A 174 -2.56 24.36 19.53
N SER A 175 -1.63 24.97 20.27
CA SER A 175 -1.71 26.34 20.71
C SER A 175 -0.29 26.91 20.86
N ARG A 176 -0.12 28.19 21.20
CA ARG A 176 1.19 28.76 21.50
C ARG A 176 1.92 28.05 22.66
N LYS A 177 1.19 27.34 23.54
CA LYS A 177 1.75 26.59 24.67
C LYS A 177 1.88 25.10 24.38
N ILE A 178 0.94 24.55 23.62
CA ILE A 178 0.93 23.15 23.19
C ILE A 178 1.37 23.14 21.72
N GLY A 179 2.58 22.65 21.46
CA GLY A 179 3.16 22.56 20.12
C GLY A 179 2.71 21.30 19.36
N ALA A 180 3.66 20.51 18.90
CA ALA A 180 3.40 19.27 18.17
C ALA A 180 2.54 18.29 18.98
N ILE A 181 1.87 17.40 18.27
CA ILE A 181 1.04 16.34 18.86
C ILE A 181 1.86 15.47 19.83
N GLY A 182 1.25 15.12 20.96
CA GLY A 182 1.90 14.26 21.96
C GLY A 182 1.76 12.78 21.64
N TRP A 183 2.62 11.97 22.25
CA TRP A 183 2.66 10.50 22.02
C TRP A 183 1.32 9.80 22.29
N ALA A 184 0.61 10.19 23.33
CA ALA A 184 -0.69 9.59 23.66
C ALA A 184 -1.74 9.88 22.57
N ASP A 185 -1.81 11.13 22.10
CA ASP A 185 -2.73 11.53 21.04
C ASP A 185 -2.39 10.86 19.71
N MET A 186 -1.09 10.78 19.38
CA MET A 186 -0.58 10.09 18.20
C MET A 186 -0.98 8.60 18.20
N LYS A 187 -0.72 7.90 19.33
CA LYS A 187 -1.07 6.49 19.50
C LYS A 187 -2.58 6.27 19.38
N VAL A 188 -3.40 7.11 20.01
CA VAL A 188 -4.87 7.01 19.93
C VAL A 188 -5.33 7.20 18.48
N THR A 189 -4.79 8.20 17.78
CA THR A 189 -5.15 8.51 16.39
C THR A 189 -4.84 7.33 15.47
N LEU A 190 -3.61 6.81 15.53
CA LEU A 190 -3.19 5.68 14.69
C LEU A 190 -3.97 4.41 15.01
N ARG A 191 -4.24 4.10 16.28
CA ARG A 191 -5.06 2.93 16.64
C ARG A 191 -6.49 3.03 16.12
N LYS A 192 -7.09 4.22 16.14
CA LYS A 192 -8.41 4.47 15.57
C LYS A 192 -8.42 4.40 14.03
N SER A 193 -7.26 4.59 13.40
CA SER A 193 -7.05 4.38 11.96
C SER A 193 -6.68 2.93 11.62
N GLY A 194 -6.81 1.98 12.55
CA GLY A 194 -6.61 0.55 12.30
C GLY A 194 -5.18 0.03 12.51
N PHE A 195 -4.25 0.86 13.01
CA PHE A 195 -2.86 0.45 13.22
C PHE A 195 -2.63 -0.16 14.60
N ASP A 196 -1.92 -1.28 14.65
CA ASP A 196 -1.28 -1.74 15.88
C ASP A 196 0.04 -1.01 16.06
N CYS A 197 0.17 -0.29 17.19
CA CYS A 197 1.34 0.53 17.46
C CYS A 197 1.71 0.54 18.94
N THR A 198 3.02 0.62 19.21
CA THR A 198 3.61 0.66 20.54
C THR A 198 4.46 1.91 20.73
N LEU A 199 4.49 2.43 21.97
CA LEU A 199 5.36 3.52 22.38
C LEU A 199 6.55 2.97 23.14
N ASN A 200 7.75 3.34 22.72
CA ASN A 200 8.98 2.76 23.20
C ASN A 200 9.96 3.84 23.67
N THR A 201 10.82 3.45 24.62
CA THR A 201 11.95 4.24 25.08
C THR A 201 13.22 3.78 24.38
N LYS A 202 14.23 4.65 24.28
CA LYS A 202 15.53 4.31 23.72
C LYS A 202 16.09 3.08 24.45
N PRO A 203 16.33 1.96 23.75
CA PRO A 203 16.92 0.79 24.35
C PRO A 203 18.39 1.02 24.72
N GLU A 204 18.95 0.18 25.59
CA GLU A 204 20.33 0.32 26.04
C GLU A 204 21.35 0.02 24.95
N SER A 205 21.00 -0.89 24.03
CA SER A 205 21.88 -1.24 22.92
C SER A 205 21.31 -0.81 21.56
N TYR A 206 22.22 -0.52 20.65
CA TYR A 206 21.85 -0.20 19.27
C TYR A 206 21.30 -1.44 18.55
N GLU A 207 21.81 -2.60 18.85
CA GLU A 207 21.39 -3.89 18.28
C GLU A 207 19.93 -4.21 18.62
N GLU A 208 19.47 -3.87 19.83
CA GLU A 208 18.06 -3.99 20.22
C GLU A 208 17.20 -3.05 19.40
N PHE A 209 17.62 -1.80 19.21
CA PHE A 209 16.93 -0.84 18.36
C PHE A 209 16.82 -1.31 16.90
N GLN A 210 17.91 -1.87 16.34
CA GLN A 210 17.90 -2.46 14.99
C GLN A 210 16.86 -3.59 14.87
N GLN A 211 16.79 -4.48 15.87
CA GLN A 211 15.83 -5.59 15.88
C GLN A 211 14.38 -5.09 15.93
N GLU A 212 14.11 -4.08 16.75
CA GLU A 212 12.78 -3.49 16.86
C GLU A 212 12.36 -2.79 15.55
N ILE A 213 13.25 -2.02 14.94
CA ILE A 213 12.97 -1.39 13.64
C ILE A 213 12.78 -2.43 12.53
N ALA A 214 13.60 -3.47 12.50
CA ALA A 214 13.48 -4.56 11.53
C ALA A 214 12.17 -5.35 11.66
N ALA A 215 11.59 -5.40 12.87
CA ALA A 215 10.31 -6.07 13.14
C ALA A 215 9.09 -5.18 12.87
N SER A 216 9.26 -3.88 12.64
CA SER A 216 8.18 -2.92 12.40
C SER A 216 7.99 -2.63 10.91
N GLN A 217 6.83 -2.12 10.53
CA GLN A 217 6.57 -1.65 9.16
C GLN A 217 7.04 -0.23 8.95
N MET A 218 6.78 0.64 9.90
CA MET A 218 7.22 2.04 9.95
C MET A 218 7.39 2.48 11.40
N ALA A 219 8.13 3.56 11.60
CA ALA A 219 8.21 4.19 12.92
C ALA A 219 8.10 5.72 12.82
N VAL A 220 7.55 6.34 13.88
CA VAL A 220 7.74 7.76 14.16
C VAL A 220 8.79 7.89 15.25
N VAL A 221 9.83 8.66 14.99
CA VAL A 221 10.92 8.88 15.95
C VAL A 221 11.00 10.35 16.33
N LEU A 222 11.32 10.66 17.60
CA LEU A 222 11.53 12.00 18.09
C LEU A 222 13.04 12.23 18.25
N VAL A 223 13.57 13.10 17.41
CA VAL A 223 15.00 13.40 17.36
C VAL A 223 15.33 14.76 17.97
N SER A 224 16.54 14.92 18.45
CA SER A 224 17.04 16.15 19.06
C SER A 224 18.55 16.30 18.87
N SER A 225 19.00 17.49 18.45
CA SER A 225 20.42 17.84 18.38
C SER A 225 21.11 18.00 19.74
N ARG A 226 20.34 17.91 20.84
CA ARG A 226 20.92 17.88 22.20
C ARG A 226 21.42 16.50 22.57
N ASP A 227 20.87 15.45 21.94
CA ASP A 227 21.29 14.06 22.13
C ASP A 227 22.42 13.72 21.14
N ASP A 228 22.25 14.11 19.87
CA ASP A 228 23.32 14.09 18.86
C ASP A 228 23.09 15.16 17.78
N ASP A 229 24.10 15.93 17.40
CA ASP A 229 24.02 17.02 16.41
C ASP A 229 24.67 16.66 15.06
N THR A 230 24.99 15.39 14.84
CA THR A 230 25.66 14.92 13.62
C THR A 230 24.76 15.13 12.40
N TYR A 231 23.53 14.62 12.44
CA TYR A 231 22.58 14.73 11.33
C TYR A 231 21.61 15.91 11.54
N TRP A 232 20.78 15.89 12.59
CA TRP A 232 19.81 16.94 12.88
C TRP A 232 20.46 18.08 13.68
N LYS A 233 20.82 19.15 12.99
CA LYS A 233 21.47 20.32 13.61
C LYS A 233 20.44 21.33 14.10
N LYS A 234 20.69 21.94 15.27
CA LYS A 234 19.87 23.00 15.87
C LYS A 234 18.39 22.61 16.06
N THR A 235 18.13 21.33 16.27
CA THR A 235 16.80 20.77 16.42
C THR A 235 16.52 20.49 17.90
N GLY A 236 15.61 21.21 18.53
CA GLY A 236 15.28 21.03 19.97
C GLY A 236 14.34 19.83 20.23
N GLY A 237 13.73 19.31 19.21
CA GLY A 237 12.81 18.15 19.18
C GLY A 237 11.98 18.19 17.92
N HIS A 238 12.02 17.09 17.15
CA HIS A 238 11.36 17.00 15.86
C HIS A 238 10.93 15.56 15.58
N TYR A 239 9.69 15.38 15.12
CA TYR A 239 9.22 14.08 14.68
C TYR A 239 9.58 13.85 13.22
N VAL A 240 10.14 12.69 12.94
CA VAL A 240 10.40 12.18 11.59
C VAL A 240 9.83 10.75 11.47
N SER A 241 9.47 10.33 10.27
CA SER A 241 9.10 8.95 9.98
C SER A 241 10.26 8.19 9.35
N ILE A 242 10.40 6.92 9.69
CA ILE A 242 11.37 6.02 9.07
C ILE A 242 10.66 4.73 8.61
N SER A 243 11.10 4.19 7.48
CA SER A 243 10.57 2.98 6.85
C SER A 243 11.67 2.21 6.12
N LEU A 244 11.34 1.07 5.54
CA LEU A 244 12.19 0.31 4.61
C LEU A 244 13.59 0.05 5.17
N TYR A 245 13.69 -0.55 6.37
CA TYR A 245 15.00 -0.87 6.92
C TYR A 245 15.76 -1.87 6.06
N ASP A 246 16.91 -1.44 5.54
CA ASP A 246 17.88 -2.29 4.84
C ASP A 246 18.96 -2.76 5.81
N ALA A 247 18.85 -4.00 6.26
CA ALA A 247 19.79 -4.61 7.18
C ALA A 247 21.20 -4.82 6.57
N SER A 248 21.32 -4.84 5.24
CA SER A 248 22.61 -5.05 4.58
C SER A 248 23.51 -3.82 4.62
N SER A 249 22.91 -2.63 4.58
CA SER A 249 23.60 -1.34 4.63
C SER A 249 23.35 -0.57 5.93
N ASP A 250 22.56 -1.11 6.84
CA ASP A 250 22.13 -0.48 8.10
C ASP A 250 21.52 0.91 7.89
N ARG A 251 20.59 1.02 6.94
CA ARG A 251 19.94 2.26 6.52
C ARG A 251 18.44 2.16 6.57
N VAL A 252 17.80 3.31 6.76
CA VAL A 252 16.34 3.50 6.69
C VAL A 252 16.01 4.60 5.71
N PHE A 253 14.81 4.53 5.13
CA PHE A 253 14.27 5.59 4.31
C PHE A 253 13.59 6.63 5.18
N LEU A 254 14.05 7.88 5.08
CA LEU A 254 13.65 8.99 5.93
C LEU A 254 12.50 9.80 5.31
N GLY A 255 11.46 10.03 6.08
CA GLY A 255 10.47 11.08 5.86
C GLY A 255 10.68 12.19 6.88
N ASP A 256 11.39 13.26 6.50
CA ASP A 256 11.62 14.42 7.34
C ASP A 256 10.71 15.59 6.93
N PRO A 257 9.66 15.89 7.71
CA PRO A 257 8.71 16.94 7.36
C PRO A 257 9.30 18.37 7.33
N ALA A 258 10.42 18.61 8.00
CA ALA A 258 11.00 19.94 8.11
C ALA A 258 12.21 20.18 7.19
N ASP A 259 12.82 19.13 6.69
CA ASP A 259 13.99 19.22 5.82
C ASP A 259 13.67 18.76 4.39
N PRO A 260 13.32 19.67 3.45
CA PRO A 260 12.98 19.29 2.09
C PRO A 260 14.13 18.69 1.28
N ASP A 261 15.38 18.88 1.70
CA ASP A 261 16.55 18.35 1.02
C ASP A 261 16.97 16.99 1.59
N GLY A 262 16.76 16.76 2.89
CA GLY A 262 16.97 15.46 3.55
C GLY A 262 15.78 14.51 3.44
N ASN A 263 14.59 15.04 3.17
CA ASN A 263 13.39 14.23 2.96
C ASN A 263 13.57 13.25 1.79
N ARG A 264 13.06 12.03 1.92
CA ARG A 264 13.20 10.95 0.91
C ARG A 264 14.64 10.49 0.67
N SER A 265 15.46 10.51 1.70
CA SER A 265 16.84 10.03 1.64
C SER A 265 17.04 8.74 2.45
N TRP A 266 17.97 7.91 2.01
CA TRP A 266 18.45 6.77 2.78
C TRP A 266 19.53 7.22 3.74
N ILE A 267 19.28 7.10 5.04
CA ILE A 267 20.24 7.48 6.09
C ILE A 267 20.63 6.30 6.95
N SER A 268 21.79 6.38 7.62
CA SER A 268 22.15 5.36 8.61
C SER A 268 21.15 5.34 9.76
N LEU A 269 20.66 4.17 10.13
CA LEU A 269 19.81 3.98 11.30
C LEU A 269 20.54 4.43 12.58
N ARG A 270 21.87 4.35 12.60
CA ARG A 270 22.67 4.84 13.72
C ARG A 270 22.47 6.31 14.03
N TYR A 271 22.35 7.18 13.01
CA TYR A 271 22.04 8.60 13.23
C TYR A 271 20.70 8.80 13.93
N VAL A 272 19.70 7.97 13.59
CA VAL A 272 18.39 8.00 14.26
C VAL A 272 18.53 7.62 15.73
N TYR A 273 19.20 6.50 16.02
CA TYR A 273 19.39 6.02 17.39
C TYR A 273 20.13 7.01 18.27
N ASP A 274 21.23 7.58 17.77
CA ASP A 274 22.04 8.51 18.54
C ASP A 274 21.26 9.81 18.86
N ALA A 275 20.44 10.31 17.91
CA ALA A 275 19.65 11.54 18.06
C ALA A 275 18.29 11.35 18.77
N LEU A 276 17.92 10.15 19.21
CA LEU A 276 16.67 9.92 19.95
C LEU A 276 16.60 10.81 21.19
N LYS A 277 15.52 11.62 21.33
CA LYS A 277 15.35 12.64 22.37
C LYS A 277 15.09 12.01 23.73
N THR A 278 16.15 11.72 24.49
CA THR A 278 16.14 10.95 25.75
C THR A 278 15.36 11.65 26.89
N VAL A 279 15.21 12.98 26.87
CA VAL A 279 14.43 13.70 27.88
C VAL A 279 12.92 13.59 27.70
N SER A 280 12.43 12.99 26.62
CA SER A 280 11.02 12.69 26.40
C SER A 280 10.63 11.41 27.12
N GLN A 281 9.36 11.27 27.51
CA GLN A 281 8.83 10.04 28.12
C GLN A 281 8.97 8.82 27.22
N TYR A 282 8.75 9.01 25.92
CA TYR A 282 8.97 8.03 24.87
C TYR A 282 9.81 8.66 23.78
N GLN A 283 10.57 7.87 23.03
CA GLN A 283 11.45 8.35 21.99
C GLN A 283 10.96 7.94 20.59
N TYR A 284 10.19 6.87 20.48
CA TYR A 284 9.63 6.42 19.21
C TYR A 284 8.33 5.65 19.39
N LEU A 285 7.58 5.61 18.30
CA LEU A 285 6.38 4.80 18.12
C LEU A 285 6.64 3.84 16.96
N LEU A 286 6.44 2.56 17.18
CA LEU A 286 6.51 1.53 16.15
C LEU A 286 5.11 1.19 15.65
N VAL A 287 4.97 1.05 14.34
CA VAL A 287 3.78 0.50 13.67
C VAL A 287 4.10 -0.94 13.27
N GLN A 288 3.36 -1.89 13.82
CA GLN A 288 3.60 -3.32 13.65
C GLN A 288 2.70 -3.95 12.61
N ASP A 289 1.43 -3.55 12.56
CA ASP A 289 0.45 -4.10 11.63
C ASP A 289 -0.68 -3.10 11.37
N TYR A 290 -1.47 -3.38 10.31
CA TYR A 290 -2.69 -2.68 9.96
C TYR A 290 -3.83 -3.66 9.80
N ALA A 291 -4.97 -3.38 10.42
CA ALA A 291 -6.20 -4.14 10.30
C ALA A 291 -7.33 -3.23 9.79
N GLU A 292 -7.73 -3.42 8.53
CA GLU A 292 -8.72 -2.59 7.87
C GLU A 292 -10.06 -2.60 8.62
N GLU A 293 -10.47 -3.73 9.17
CA GLU A 293 -11.70 -3.87 9.95
C GLU A 293 -11.70 -3.06 11.26
N GLN A 294 -10.53 -2.58 11.71
CA GLN A 294 -10.37 -1.70 12.87
C GLN A 294 -10.23 -0.23 12.48
N ASN A 295 -10.10 0.08 11.19
CA ASN A 295 -10.01 1.45 10.70
C ASN A 295 -11.39 2.13 10.79
N GLN A 296 -11.52 3.10 11.71
CA GLN A 296 -12.75 3.84 11.93
C GLN A 296 -12.82 5.12 11.09
N TRP A 297 -11.80 5.40 10.30
CA TRP A 297 -11.72 6.62 9.50
C TRP A 297 -12.01 6.39 8.01
N MET A 298 -11.33 5.43 7.39
CA MET A 298 -11.44 5.07 5.97
C MET A 298 -11.49 6.30 5.05
N HIS A 299 -10.70 7.32 5.40
CA HIS A 299 -10.63 8.56 4.64
C HIS A 299 -9.77 8.35 3.39
N ASP A 300 -10.28 8.70 2.23
CA ASP A 300 -9.55 8.60 0.98
C ASP A 300 -9.62 9.91 0.19
N GLY A 301 -8.47 10.38 -0.23
CA GLY A 301 -8.26 11.62 -0.96
C GLY A 301 -7.49 12.66 -0.16
N ILE A 302 -6.58 13.34 -0.83
CA ILE A 302 -5.85 14.49 -0.30
C ILE A 302 -6.66 15.73 -0.65
N THR A 303 -7.31 16.34 0.36
CA THR A 303 -8.25 17.46 0.16
C THR A 303 -7.56 18.79 -0.11
N ASP A 304 -6.32 18.95 0.36
CA ASP A 304 -5.51 20.15 0.12
C ASP A 304 -4.82 20.13 -1.24
N ALA A 305 -4.59 21.28 -1.83
CA ALA A 305 -3.68 21.38 -2.97
C ALA A 305 -2.24 21.02 -2.54
N TRP A 306 -1.56 20.18 -3.34
CA TRP A 306 -0.21 19.72 -3.03
C TRP A 306 0.66 19.48 -4.27
N GLY A 307 1.98 19.42 -4.07
CA GLY A 307 2.97 19.33 -5.15
C GLY A 307 3.08 17.96 -5.84
N GLY A 308 2.27 16.98 -5.42
CA GLY A 308 2.39 15.61 -5.96
C GLY A 308 3.60 14.85 -5.41
N MET A 309 3.77 13.64 -5.94
CA MET A 309 4.92 12.76 -5.64
C MET A 309 6.16 13.18 -6.40
#